data_9e3c8adb496d45054529b859cee51d2a
#
_entry.id   9e3c8adb496d45054529b859cee51d2a
#
_cell.length_a   1.000
_cell.length_b   1.000
_cell.length_c   1.000
_cell.angle_alpha   90.00
_cell.angle_beta   90.00
_cell.angle_gamma   90.00
#
_symmetry.space_group_name_H-M   'P 1'
#
loop_
_entity.id
_entity.type
_entity.pdbx_description
1 polymer ?
#
loop_
_entity_poly.entity_id
_entity_poly.type
_entity_poly.pdbx_seq_one_letter_code
_entity_poly.pdbx_strand_id
1 'polypeptide(L)'
;VQLKRLGKNPQILQFLKENDYLKSDVVVEEPHSFSVSIAALHNNKTYQFSYDQFEARVQLNDKQLLDNNIEVLTVGPASIKSVLTLQGEIKRNADKSVQALSRVSGFVESVNVNAGDKVRKGDVLARISSQEIADMRSELLAAQKRMHFAELTYEREKQLWEEKISAKQDYLKAENDLHQEKINTQQLLQRLAVIGASANSQNLAHYEIRSPIDGIVTNKKISEGQVVSEREILYEISDLSTVWVEMMIYAKDINIVKVGQKVSINATSFAADATGVVAYVSPLVGSQSRTAMARVVIDNKNRTWLPGLPVDINLTTDEVIVPLAVSLEGIQTLRDWTVVFGRYGGYFEARPLVLGRRDNSYVEVLEGIQAGEKYAAGNSFLIKADIGKAGAAHDH
;
A
#
# COMPACT_ATOMS: atom_id res chain seq x y z
N VAL A 1 -49.72 -35.59 9.36
CA VAL A 1 -49.03 -34.83 10.41
C VAL A 1 -48.57 -33.52 9.83
N GLN A 2 -48.73 -32.41 10.57
CA GLN A 2 -48.26 -31.11 10.14
C GLN A 2 -47.13 -30.64 11.07
N LEU A 3 -46.05 -30.25 10.47
CA LEU A 3 -44.90 -29.62 11.17
C LEU A 3 -44.89 -28.13 10.86
N LYS A 4 -44.82 -27.30 11.89
CA LYS A 4 -44.74 -25.85 11.75
C LYS A 4 -43.45 -25.34 12.38
N ARG A 5 -42.53 -24.84 11.55
CA ARG A 5 -41.31 -24.11 11.99
C ARG A 5 -41.58 -22.60 12.02
N LEU A 6 -40.93 -21.91 12.94
CA LEU A 6 -40.99 -20.43 12.96
C LEU A 6 -40.45 -19.86 11.63
N GLY A 7 -41.17 -18.88 11.05
CA GLY A 7 -40.78 -18.23 9.79
C GLY A 7 -40.90 -19.10 8.52
N LYS A 8 -41.43 -20.33 8.60
CA LYS A 8 -41.63 -21.21 7.42
C LYS A 8 -43.08 -21.64 7.27
N ASN A 9 -43.47 -21.96 6.05
CA ASN A 9 -44.77 -22.55 5.77
C ASN A 9 -44.86 -23.94 6.43
N PRO A 10 -46.08 -24.33 6.90
CA PRO A 10 -46.30 -25.65 7.50
C PRO A 10 -45.98 -26.76 6.49
N GLN A 11 -45.20 -27.75 6.91
CA GLN A 11 -44.88 -28.93 6.14
C GLN A 11 -45.86 -30.05 6.51
N ILE A 12 -46.52 -30.64 5.53
CA ILE A 12 -47.45 -31.76 5.73
C ILE A 12 -46.66 -33.05 5.43
N LEU A 13 -46.56 -33.93 6.43
CA LEU A 13 -45.91 -35.24 6.29
C LEU A 13 -46.99 -36.31 6.08
N GLN A 14 -46.77 -37.19 5.11
CA GLN A 14 -47.54 -38.41 4.91
C GLN A 14 -46.90 -39.57 5.66
N PHE A 15 -47.71 -40.50 6.13
CA PHE A 15 -47.29 -41.62 6.91
C PHE A 15 -47.71 -42.90 6.26
N LEU A 16 -46.81 -43.83 6.10
CA LEU A 16 -47.06 -45.20 5.59
C LEU A 16 -47.06 -46.17 6.75
N LYS A 17 -47.87 -47.19 6.68
CA LYS A 17 -47.87 -48.26 7.69
C LYS A 17 -46.69 -49.19 7.47
N GLU A 18 -45.87 -49.34 8.49
CA GLU A 18 -44.72 -50.22 8.50
C GLU A 18 -44.79 -51.08 9.78
N ASN A 19 -45.24 -52.35 9.62
CA ASN A 19 -45.58 -53.27 10.75
C ASN A 19 -46.64 -52.66 11.70
N ASP A 20 -46.31 -52.46 12.98
CA ASP A 20 -47.19 -51.96 14.01
C ASP A 20 -47.11 -50.45 14.24
N TYR A 21 -46.35 -49.70 13.42
CA TYR A 21 -46.21 -48.27 13.52
C TYR A 21 -46.39 -47.55 12.18
N LEU A 22 -46.54 -46.26 12.23
CA LEU A 22 -46.65 -45.38 11.07
C LEU A 22 -45.31 -44.64 10.91
N LYS A 23 -44.70 -44.69 9.74
CA LYS A 23 -43.44 -44.05 9.41
C LYS A 23 -43.66 -42.97 8.37
N SER A 24 -43.02 -41.84 8.56
CA SER A 24 -43.02 -40.75 7.57
C SER A 24 -42.22 -41.17 6.32
N ASP A 25 -42.70 -40.77 5.17
CA ASP A 25 -42.03 -40.87 3.87
C ASP A 25 -40.85 -39.93 3.73
N VAL A 26 -40.73 -38.95 4.62
CA VAL A 26 -39.67 -37.92 4.60
C VAL A 26 -38.95 -37.88 5.95
N VAL A 27 -37.64 -37.76 5.91
CA VAL A 27 -36.81 -37.47 7.08
C VAL A 27 -36.88 -35.96 7.37
N VAL A 28 -37.19 -35.64 8.62
CA VAL A 28 -37.22 -34.22 9.06
C VAL A 28 -35.78 -33.79 9.39
N GLU A 29 -35.30 -32.81 8.65
CA GLU A 29 -33.94 -32.27 8.83
C GLU A 29 -33.80 -31.50 10.14
N GLU A 30 -32.60 -31.62 10.71
CA GLU A 30 -32.21 -30.86 11.90
C GLU A 30 -32.01 -29.34 11.59
N PRO A 31 -32.14 -28.44 12.56
CA PRO A 31 -32.51 -28.69 13.96
C PRO A 31 -34.00 -29.00 14.12
N HIS A 32 -34.32 -29.88 15.07
CA HIS A 32 -35.69 -30.29 15.33
C HIS A 32 -36.47 -29.28 16.19
N SER A 33 -36.59 -28.04 15.70
CA SER A 33 -37.36 -26.96 16.35
C SER A 33 -38.63 -26.68 15.58
N PHE A 34 -39.74 -27.31 15.98
CA PHE A 34 -41.04 -27.19 15.33
C PHE A 34 -42.20 -27.55 16.26
N SER A 35 -43.37 -27.04 15.95
CA SER A 35 -44.66 -27.49 16.54
C SER A 35 -45.24 -28.60 15.68
N VAL A 36 -45.61 -29.70 16.28
CA VAL A 36 -46.19 -30.87 15.62
C VAL A 36 -47.71 -30.87 15.89
N SER A 37 -48.49 -30.98 14.84
CA SER A 37 -49.92 -31.21 14.92
C SER A 37 -50.29 -32.52 14.21
N ILE A 38 -50.87 -33.45 14.93
CA ILE A 38 -51.24 -34.75 14.45
C ILE A 38 -52.79 -34.83 14.41
N ALA A 39 -53.32 -35.08 13.26
CA ALA A 39 -54.74 -35.43 13.12
C ALA A 39 -54.86 -36.90 12.65
N ALA A 40 -55.41 -37.77 13.48
CA ALA A 40 -55.61 -39.18 13.19
C ALA A 40 -57.12 -39.49 13.10
N LEU A 41 -57.54 -40.15 12.05
CA LEU A 41 -58.93 -40.61 11.85
C LEU A 41 -59.01 -42.09 12.15
N HIS A 42 -59.82 -42.44 13.13
CA HIS A 42 -60.11 -43.86 13.45
C HIS A 42 -61.59 -44.03 13.79
N ASN A 43 -62.23 -45.06 13.19
CA ASN A 43 -63.62 -45.33 13.38
C ASN A 43 -64.57 -44.08 13.23
N ASN A 44 -64.33 -43.27 12.20
CA ASN A 44 -65.10 -42.03 11.92
C ASN A 44 -64.91 -40.93 13.02
N LYS A 45 -63.96 -41.08 13.95
CA LYS A 45 -63.65 -40.05 14.95
C LYS A 45 -62.25 -39.54 14.65
N THR A 46 -62.13 -38.18 14.69
CA THR A 46 -60.86 -37.50 14.54
C THR A 46 -60.24 -37.27 15.89
N TYR A 47 -59.03 -37.71 16.10
CA TYR A 47 -58.21 -37.45 17.29
C TYR A 47 -57.14 -36.44 16.92
N GLN A 48 -56.98 -35.40 17.75
CA GLN A 48 -55.99 -34.37 17.55
C GLN A 48 -54.98 -34.38 18.67
N PHE A 49 -53.69 -34.36 18.34
CA PHE A 49 -52.56 -34.29 19.27
C PHE A 49 -51.65 -33.18 18.81
N SER A 50 -51.06 -32.44 19.72
CA SER A 50 -50.02 -31.49 19.43
C SER A 50 -48.95 -31.52 20.49
N TYR A 51 -47.72 -31.35 20.05
CA TYR A 51 -46.56 -31.12 20.94
C TYR A 51 -45.54 -30.21 20.26
N ASP A 52 -44.71 -29.59 21.07
CA ASP A 52 -43.64 -28.73 20.62
C ASP A 52 -42.27 -29.42 20.88
N GLN A 53 -41.44 -29.42 19.87
CA GLN A 53 -40.05 -29.87 19.93
C GLN A 53 -39.15 -28.67 19.69
N PHE A 54 -38.28 -28.34 20.65
CA PHE A 54 -37.36 -27.22 20.52
C PHE A 54 -35.95 -27.69 20.84
N GLU A 55 -35.05 -27.66 19.83
CA GLU A 55 -33.69 -28.16 19.99
C GLU A 55 -32.68 -27.02 20.18
N ALA A 56 -32.84 -25.89 19.53
CA ALA A 56 -31.87 -24.81 19.51
C ALA A 56 -32.55 -23.44 19.55
N ARG A 57 -33.37 -23.20 20.60
CA ARG A 57 -34.17 -21.99 20.77
C ARG A 57 -33.92 -21.37 22.15
N VAL A 58 -33.79 -20.06 22.20
CA VAL A 58 -33.74 -19.28 23.44
C VAL A 58 -34.69 -18.09 23.39
N GLN A 59 -35.27 -17.72 24.52
CA GLN A 59 -36.11 -16.53 24.64
C GLN A 59 -35.28 -15.39 25.25
N LEU A 60 -35.23 -14.26 24.56
CA LEU A 60 -34.58 -13.04 25.03
C LEU A 60 -35.50 -11.84 24.76
N ASN A 61 -35.71 -11.03 25.79
CA ASN A 61 -36.47 -9.79 25.66
C ASN A 61 -35.53 -8.63 25.21
N ASP A 62 -36.12 -7.50 24.77
CA ASP A 62 -35.40 -6.35 24.26
C ASP A 62 -34.42 -5.76 25.29
N LYS A 63 -34.75 -5.81 26.59
CA LYS A 63 -33.87 -5.35 27.66
C LYS A 63 -32.64 -6.22 27.75
N GLN A 64 -32.80 -7.54 27.70
CA GLN A 64 -31.65 -8.48 27.71
C GLN A 64 -30.75 -8.33 26.49
N LEU A 65 -31.30 -7.99 25.31
CA LEU A 65 -30.52 -7.70 24.12
C LEU A 65 -29.65 -6.46 24.32
N LEU A 66 -30.22 -5.39 24.88
CA LEU A 66 -29.50 -4.14 25.18
C LEU A 66 -28.45 -4.35 26.26
N ASP A 67 -28.80 -4.99 27.37
CA ASP A 67 -27.87 -5.23 28.49
C ASP A 67 -26.65 -6.08 28.07
N ASN A 68 -26.82 -6.97 27.08
CA ASN A 68 -25.77 -7.83 26.54
C ASN A 68 -25.15 -7.29 25.24
N ASN A 69 -25.52 -6.10 24.78
CA ASN A 69 -25.08 -5.50 23.52
C ASN A 69 -25.23 -6.46 22.31
N ILE A 70 -26.30 -7.22 22.27
CA ILE A 70 -26.62 -8.11 21.14
C ILE A 70 -27.25 -7.26 20.03
N GLU A 71 -26.51 -7.11 18.94
CA GLU A 71 -27.00 -6.39 17.77
C GLU A 71 -27.92 -7.29 16.94
N VAL A 72 -29.06 -6.75 16.50
CA VAL A 72 -29.98 -7.46 15.63
C VAL A 72 -30.04 -6.77 14.27
N LEU A 73 -29.58 -7.47 13.25
CA LEU A 73 -29.58 -7.00 11.86
C LEU A 73 -30.67 -7.68 11.05
N THR A 74 -30.95 -7.13 9.87
CA THR A 74 -31.91 -7.68 8.90
C THR A 74 -31.14 -8.27 7.72
N VAL A 75 -31.48 -9.48 7.30
CA VAL A 75 -30.95 -10.13 6.11
C VAL A 75 -31.37 -9.37 4.86
N GLY A 76 -30.44 -9.04 4.03
CA GLY A 76 -30.70 -8.29 2.80
C GLY A 76 -29.53 -8.31 1.83
N PRO A 77 -29.63 -7.53 0.75
CA PRO A 77 -28.55 -7.43 -0.21
C PRO A 77 -27.33 -6.71 0.41
N ALA A 78 -26.15 -7.19 0.09
CA ALA A 78 -24.90 -6.56 0.48
C ALA A 78 -23.88 -6.62 -0.68
N SER A 79 -22.94 -5.67 -0.68
CA SER A 79 -21.79 -5.71 -1.57
C SER A 79 -20.68 -6.51 -0.91
N ILE A 80 -20.28 -7.61 -1.54
CA ILE A 80 -19.15 -8.44 -1.11
C ILE A 80 -17.95 -8.12 -1.99
N LYS A 81 -16.87 -7.71 -1.35
CA LYS A 81 -15.62 -7.34 -2.02
C LYS A 81 -14.62 -8.50 -1.96
N SER A 82 -14.28 -9.03 -3.11
CA SER A 82 -13.17 -9.96 -3.20
C SER A 82 -11.86 -9.21 -3.00
N VAL A 83 -11.05 -9.60 -2.03
CA VAL A 83 -9.78 -8.96 -1.72
C VAL A 83 -8.64 -9.93 -2.01
N LEU A 84 -7.72 -9.51 -2.85
CA LEU A 84 -6.46 -10.20 -3.06
C LEU A 84 -5.42 -9.55 -2.15
N THR A 85 -4.89 -10.32 -1.18
CA THR A 85 -3.80 -9.86 -0.33
C THR A 85 -2.47 -10.29 -0.93
N LEU A 86 -1.61 -9.31 -1.19
CA LEU A 86 -0.26 -9.49 -1.71
C LEU A 86 0.75 -8.99 -0.69
N GLN A 87 1.89 -9.67 -0.61
CA GLN A 87 3.01 -9.22 0.19
C GLN A 87 3.89 -8.28 -0.60
N GLY A 88 4.42 -7.25 0.06
CA GLY A 88 5.31 -6.28 -0.53
C GLY A 88 6.31 -5.71 0.45
N GLU A 89 7.14 -4.83 -0.05
CA GLU A 89 8.18 -4.14 0.69
C GLU A 89 8.20 -2.65 0.32
N ILE A 90 8.41 -1.80 1.32
CA ILE A 90 8.64 -0.39 1.09
C ILE A 90 10.02 -0.20 0.47
N LYS A 91 10.09 0.48 -0.67
CA LYS A 91 11.34 0.85 -1.36
C LYS A 91 11.47 2.36 -1.47
N ARG A 92 12.72 2.81 -1.60
CA ARG A 92 12.99 4.21 -1.95
C ARG A 92 12.35 4.52 -3.31
N ASN A 93 11.80 5.71 -3.43
CA ASN A 93 11.42 6.21 -4.75
C ASN A 93 12.69 6.51 -5.55
N ALA A 94 13.02 5.63 -6.51
CA ALA A 94 14.23 5.76 -7.32
C ALA A 94 14.20 7.02 -8.18
N ASP A 95 13.03 7.50 -8.60
CA ASP A 95 12.88 8.73 -9.39
C ASP A 95 13.22 9.99 -8.58
N LYS A 96 13.23 9.87 -7.25
CA LYS A 96 13.57 10.93 -6.29
C LYS A 96 14.86 10.63 -5.53
N SER A 97 15.70 9.76 -6.05
CA SER A 97 16.98 9.36 -5.46
C SER A 97 18.11 9.69 -6.43
N VAL A 98 19.15 10.30 -5.94
CA VAL A 98 20.31 10.72 -6.75
C VAL A 98 21.60 10.30 -6.06
N GLN A 99 22.59 9.92 -6.86
CA GLN A 99 23.94 9.66 -6.42
C GLN A 99 24.79 10.91 -6.66
N ALA A 100 25.44 11.42 -5.62
CA ALA A 100 26.45 12.45 -5.74
C ALA A 100 27.81 11.79 -6.00
N LEU A 101 28.31 12.00 -7.22
CA LEU A 101 29.56 11.43 -7.72
C LEU A 101 30.67 12.49 -7.66
N SER A 102 31.91 12.05 -7.47
CA SER A 102 33.06 12.91 -7.77
C SER A 102 33.21 13.08 -9.27
N ARG A 103 33.39 14.32 -9.72
CA ARG A 103 33.68 14.63 -11.14
C ARG A 103 35.14 14.79 -11.42
N VAL A 104 35.99 14.75 -10.38
CA VAL A 104 37.46 14.88 -10.43
C VAL A 104 38.08 13.94 -9.44
N SER A 105 39.32 13.57 -9.68
CA SER A 105 40.13 12.84 -8.71
C SER A 105 40.76 13.81 -7.69
N GLY A 106 40.91 13.34 -6.45
CA GLY A 106 41.53 14.16 -5.43
C GLY A 106 41.53 13.53 -4.05
N PHE A 107 41.94 14.32 -3.07
CA PHE A 107 42.03 13.96 -1.66
C PHE A 107 40.95 14.64 -0.85
N VAL A 108 40.25 13.90 0.00
CA VAL A 108 39.15 14.44 0.82
C VAL A 108 39.70 15.22 1.98
N GLU A 109 39.45 16.54 1.99
CA GLU A 109 39.89 17.44 3.05
C GLU A 109 38.90 17.49 4.21
N SER A 110 37.60 17.51 3.91
CA SER A 110 36.53 17.54 4.93
C SER A 110 35.25 16.89 4.46
N VAL A 111 34.53 16.31 5.41
CA VAL A 111 33.20 15.71 5.23
C VAL A 111 32.21 16.44 6.13
N ASN A 112 31.27 17.17 5.55
CA ASN A 112 30.39 18.10 6.29
C ASN A 112 29.05 17.45 6.71
N VAL A 113 28.67 16.32 6.09
CA VAL A 113 27.38 15.65 6.34
C VAL A 113 27.57 14.15 6.52
N ASN A 114 26.69 13.56 7.31
CA ASN A 114 26.67 12.13 7.60
C ASN A 114 25.38 11.47 7.06
N ALA A 115 25.36 10.14 7.05
CA ALA A 115 24.14 9.40 6.77
C ALA A 115 23.06 9.77 7.81
N GLY A 116 21.84 10.02 7.35
CA GLY A 116 20.70 10.51 8.15
C GLY A 116 20.50 12.03 8.12
N ASP A 117 21.50 12.82 7.72
CA ASP A 117 21.39 14.27 7.68
C ASP A 117 20.46 14.74 6.56
N LYS A 118 19.73 15.82 6.83
CA LYS A 118 18.93 16.52 5.84
C LYS A 118 19.81 17.52 5.09
N VAL A 119 19.69 17.53 3.78
CA VAL A 119 20.42 18.45 2.91
C VAL A 119 19.47 19.12 1.94
N ARG A 120 19.81 20.37 1.56
CA ARG A 120 19.16 21.13 0.50
C ARG A 120 20.00 21.09 -0.77
N LYS A 121 19.34 21.27 -1.89
CA LYS A 121 20.03 21.43 -3.17
C LYS A 121 21.07 22.58 -3.07
N GLY A 122 22.32 22.26 -3.42
CA GLY A 122 23.44 23.20 -3.34
C GLY A 122 24.24 23.17 -2.03
N ASP A 123 23.77 22.51 -0.97
CA ASP A 123 24.54 22.36 0.27
C ASP A 123 25.86 21.61 0.01
N VAL A 124 26.93 22.05 0.68
CA VAL A 124 28.26 21.44 0.55
C VAL A 124 28.34 20.16 1.39
N LEU A 125 28.46 19.02 0.74
CA LEU A 125 28.53 17.70 1.37
C LEU A 125 29.95 17.37 1.82
N ALA A 126 30.94 17.66 0.98
CA ALA A 126 32.36 17.44 1.24
C ALA A 126 33.21 18.40 0.44
N ARG A 127 34.49 18.55 0.85
CA ARG A 127 35.53 19.25 0.10
C ARG A 127 36.64 18.29 -0.28
N ILE A 128 37.09 18.43 -1.53
CA ILE A 128 38.15 17.61 -2.13
C ILE A 128 39.25 18.55 -2.59
N SER A 129 40.49 18.24 -2.32
CA SER A 129 41.67 18.87 -2.93
C SER A 129 42.03 18.15 -4.22
N SER A 130 41.91 18.83 -5.35
CA SER A 130 42.18 18.26 -6.68
C SER A 130 43.25 19.04 -7.43
N GLN A 131 44.30 18.35 -7.88
CA GLN A 131 45.34 18.96 -8.68
C GLN A 131 44.78 19.43 -10.03
N GLU A 132 43.90 18.67 -10.64
CA GLU A 132 43.25 19.01 -11.91
C GLU A 132 42.50 20.36 -11.84
N ILE A 133 41.76 20.58 -10.75
CA ILE A 133 41.06 21.85 -10.51
C ILE A 133 42.07 23.01 -10.30
N ALA A 134 43.15 22.75 -9.58
CA ALA A 134 44.24 23.75 -9.38
C ALA A 134 44.83 24.19 -10.69
N ASP A 135 45.13 23.23 -11.57
CA ASP A 135 45.72 23.50 -12.89
C ASP A 135 44.77 24.30 -13.79
N MET A 136 43.48 23.89 -13.85
CA MET A 136 42.46 24.61 -14.62
C MET A 136 42.24 26.05 -14.14
N ARG A 137 42.19 26.30 -12.82
CA ARG A 137 42.08 27.64 -12.26
C ARG A 137 43.32 28.49 -12.49
N SER A 138 44.52 27.88 -12.38
CA SER A 138 45.74 28.57 -12.68
C SER A 138 45.81 29.00 -14.13
N GLU A 139 45.41 28.15 -15.07
CA GLU A 139 45.32 28.48 -16.48
C GLU A 139 44.30 29.60 -16.76
N LEU A 140 43.12 29.56 -16.09
CA LEU A 140 42.11 30.62 -16.17
C LEU A 140 42.65 31.97 -15.68
N LEU A 141 43.34 32.00 -14.54
CA LEU A 141 43.98 33.21 -14.02
C LEU A 141 45.01 33.79 -15.00
N ALA A 142 45.85 32.93 -15.61
CA ALA A 142 46.79 33.35 -16.62
C ALA A 142 46.08 33.92 -17.88
N ALA A 143 45.01 33.25 -18.35
CA ALA A 143 44.22 33.74 -19.49
C ALA A 143 43.52 35.05 -19.19
N GLN A 144 43.00 35.23 -18.02
CA GLN A 144 42.40 36.53 -17.59
C GLN A 144 43.40 37.68 -17.58
N LYS A 145 44.65 37.41 -17.15
CA LYS A 145 45.75 38.39 -17.21
C LYS A 145 46.16 38.76 -18.62
N ARG A 146 46.25 37.75 -19.51
CA ARG A 146 46.54 38.00 -20.95
C ARG A 146 45.40 38.78 -21.59
N MET A 147 44.16 38.44 -21.34
CA MET A 147 42.98 39.14 -21.84
C MET A 147 43.01 40.62 -21.40
N HIS A 148 43.27 40.90 -20.13
CA HIS A 148 43.35 42.27 -19.60
C HIS A 148 44.49 43.04 -20.27
N PHE A 149 45.70 42.42 -20.49
CA PHE A 149 46.78 43.08 -21.20
C PHE A 149 46.44 43.34 -22.66
N ALA A 150 45.76 42.42 -23.34
CA ALA A 150 45.30 42.61 -24.72
C ALA A 150 44.24 43.74 -24.81
N GLU A 151 43.39 43.90 -23.79
CA GLU A 151 42.40 44.97 -23.69
C GLU A 151 43.06 46.33 -23.57
N LEU A 152 44.03 46.49 -22.68
CA LEU A 152 44.79 47.76 -22.55
C LEU A 152 45.55 48.07 -23.84
N THR A 153 46.10 47.08 -24.54
CA THR A 153 46.80 47.26 -25.82
C THR A 153 45.82 47.69 -26.90
N TYR A 154 44.66 47.05 -27.00
CA TYR A 154 43.60 47.42 -27.94
C TYR A 154 43.14 48.84 -27.72
N GLU A 155 42.87 49.27 -26.49
CA GLU A 155 42.43 50.65 -26.15
C GLU A 155 43.50 51.68 -26.58
N ARG A 156 44.77 51.39 -26.29
CA ARG A 156 45.87 52.25 -26.69
C ARG A 156 45.99 52.36 -28.21
N GLU A 157 46.04 51.25 -28.95
CA GLU A 157 46.20 51.25 -30.42
C GLU A 157 44.96 51.86 -31.09
N LYS A 158 43.78 51.72 -30.53
CA LYS A 158 42.56 52.38 -31.00
C LYS A 158 42.66 53.89 -30.91
N GLN A 159 43.14 54.44 -29.75
CA GLN A 159 43.34 55.87 -29.58
C GLN A 159 44.41 56.40 -30.53
N LEU A 160 45.59 55.75 -30.66
CA LEU A 160 46.66 56.15 -31.58
C LEU A 160 46.19 56.16 -33.05
N TRP A 161 45.32 55.19 -33.45
CA TRP A 161 44.76 55.19 -34.78
C TRP A 161 43.75 56.31 -34.99
N GLU A 162 42.89 56.57 -34.07
CA GLU A 162 41.93 57.70 -34.09
C GLU A 162 42.65 59.04 -34.21
N GLU A 163 43.75 59.19 -33.50
CA GLU A 163 44.65 60.37 -33.57
C GLU A 163 45.54 60.36 -34.84
N LYS A 164 45.43 59.33 -35.71
CA LYS A 164 46.22 59.17 -36.96
C LYS A 164 47.71 59.05 -36.73
N ILE A 165 48.16 58.52 -35.59
CA ILE A 165 49.53 58.31 -35.20
C ILE A 165 50.00 56.88 -35.61
N SER A 166 49.14 55.86 -35.48
CA SER A 166 49.45 54.48 -35.82
C SER A 166 48.71 53.98 -37.10
N ALA A 167 49.21 52.88 -37.67
CA ALA A 167 48.59 52.26 -38.85
C ALA A 167 47.34 51.52 -38.46
N LYS A 168 46.32 51.49 -39.32
CA LYS A 168 45.07 50.74 -39.12
C LYS A 168 45.34 49.26 -38.89
N GLN A 169 46.43 48.72 -39.44
CA GLN A 169 46.82 47.36 -39.29
C GLN A 169 47.15 46.99 -37.82
N ASP A 170 47.80 47.87 -37.07
CA ASP A 170 48.17 47.69 -35.70
C ASP A 170 46.89 47.64 -34.79
N TYR A 171 45.96 48.54 -35.02
CA TYR A 171 44.66 48.55 -34.39
C TYR A 171 43.89 47.20 -34.64
N LEU A 172 43.77 46.77 -35.92
CA LEU A 172 43.06 45.53 -36.26
C LEU A 172 43.75 44.28 -35.69
N LYS A 173 45.08 44.31 -35.59
CA LYS A 173 45.83 43.25 -34.90
C LYS A 173 45.53 43.19 -33.43
N ALA A 174 45.57 44.33 -32.72
CA ALA A 174 45.22 44.41 -31.29
C ALA A 174 43.77 43.99 -31.01
N GLU A 175 42.84 44.35 -31.91
CA GLU A 175 41.43 43.94 -31.83
C GLU A 175 41.30 42.41 -31.93
N ASN A 176 41.99 41.81 -32.90
CA ASN A 176 42.01 40.35 -33.10
C ASN A 176 42.61 39.60 -31.91
N ASP A 177 43.74 40.12 -31.38
CA ASP A 177 44.45 39.53 -30.23
C ASP A 177 43.52 39.57 -28.98
N LEU A 178 42.82 40.67 -28.71
CA LEU A 178 41.83 40.79 -27.64
C LEU A 178 40.68 39.79 -27.84
N HIS A 179 40.16 39.63 -29.07
CA HIS A 179 39.11 38.69 -29.40
C HIS A 179 39.54 37.27 -29.11
N GLN A 180 40.76 36.90 -29.47
CA GLN A 180 41.34 35.56 -29.24
C GLN A 180 41.44 35.26 -27.74
N GLU A 181 41.93 36.22 -26.93
CA GLU A 181 42.05 35.99 -25.48
C GLU A 181 40.69 35.98 -24.76
N LYS A 182 39.69 36.71 -25.26
CA LYS A 182 38.31 36.61 -24.77
C LYS A 182 37.73 35.21 -25.00
N ILE A 183 37.91 34.66 -26.20
CA ILE A 183 37.47 33.29 -26.52
C ILE A 183 38.16 32.28 -25.64
N ASN A 184 39.48 32.37 -25.47
CA ASN A 184 40.26 31.48 -24.62
C ASN A 184 39.78 31.50 -23.16
N THR A 185 39.60 32.68 -22.59
CA THR A 185 39.10 32.86 -21.22
C THR A 185 37.69 32.25 -21.09
N GLN A 186 36.82 32.45 -22.05
CA GLN A 186 35.48 31.90 -22.03
C GLN A 186 35.47 30.35 -22.10
N GLN A 187 36.33 29.75 -22.90
CA GLN A 187 36.50 28.30 -22.98
C GLN A 187 36.91 27.71 -21.63
N LEU A 188 37.86 28.32 -20.93
CA LEU A 188 38.32 27.85 -19.62
C LEU A 188 37.23 27.97 -18.55
N LEU A 189 36.45 29.07 -18.56
CA LEU A 189 35.28 29.22 -17.69
C LEU A 189 34.23 28.12 -17.95
N GLN A 190 33.96 27.79 -19.22
CA GLN A 190 33.03 26.73 -19.57
C GLN A 190 33.52 25.35 -19.11
N ARG A 191 34.80 25.04 -19.25
CA ARG A 191 35.43 23.79 -18.77
C ARG A 191 35.21 23.62 -17.26
N LEU A 192 35.45 24.67 -16.45
CA LEU A 192 35.20 24.64 -15.01
C LEU A 192 33.69 24.48 -14.69
N ALA A 193 32.83 25.16 -15.43
CA ALA A 193 31.38 25.06 -15.24
C ALA A 193 30.81 23.64 -15.53
N VAL A 194 31.32 22.94 -16.54
CA VAL A 194 30.93 21.57 -16.88
C VAL A 194 31.16 20.60 -15.70
N ILE A 195 32.28 20.74 -15.02
CA ILE A 195 32.57 19.93 -13.83
C ILE A 195 31.93 20.45 -12.55
N GLY A 196 31.25 21.62 -12.61
CA GLY A 196 30.60 22.25 -11.47
C GLY A 196 31.57 22.94 -10.50
N ALA A 197 32.79 23.26 -10.96
CA ALA A 197 33.75 23.98 -10.16
C ALA A 197 33.53 25.50 -10.27
N SER A 198 33.57 26.21 -9.13
CA SER A 198 33.57 27.67 -9.14
C SER A 198 34.88 28.21 -9.73
N ALA A 199 34.76 29.21 -10.60
CA ALA A 199 35.92 29.93 -11.12
C ALA A 199 36.66 30.74 -10.02
N ASN A 200 35.90 31.27 -9.07
CA ASN A 200 36.41 32.08 -7.96
C ASN A 200 36.52 31.21 -6.69
N SER A 201 37.74 30.90 -6.29
CA SER A 201 38.04 30.21 -5.03
C SER A 201 39.33 30.78 -4.45
N GLN A 202 39.34 30.98 -3.13
CA GLN A 202 40.58 31.42 -2.43
C GLN A 202 41.68 30.37 -2.49
N ASN A 203 41.33 29.08 -2.50
CA ASN A 203 42.22 27.98 -2.72
C ASN A 203 41.91 27.35 -4.08
N LEU A 204 42.95 27.32 -4.95
CA LEU A 204 42.80 26.84 -6.32
C LEU A 204 42.46 25.36 -6.39
N ALA A 205 42.92 24.54 -5.44
CA ALA A 205 42.69 23.10 -5.44
C ALA A 205 41.33 22.67 -4.87
N HIS A 206 40.65 23.52 -4.13
CA HIS A 206 39.38 23.16 -3.46
C HIS A 206 38.25 22.92 -4.45
N TYR A 207 37.66 21.73 -4.38
CA TYR A 207 36.49 21.34 -5.11
C TYR A 207 35.39 20.92 -4.13
N GLU A 208 34.19 21.49 -4.26
CA GLU A 208 33.09 21.20 -3.39
C GLU A 208 32.09 20.24 -4.02
N ILE A 209 31.84 19.11 -3.35
CA ILE A 209 30.75 18.20 -3.69
C ILE A 209 29.47 18.78 -3.08
N ARG A 210 28.52 19.10 -3.92
CA ARG A 210 27.24 19.73 -3.51
C ARG A 210 26.06 18.80 -3.75
N SER A 211 25.04 18.90 -2.91
CA SER A 211 23.80 18.15 -3.09
C SER A 211 23.08 18.58 -4.37
N PRO A 212 22.71 17.64 -5.26
CA PRO A 212 21.94 17.97 -6.46
C PRO A 212 20.46 18.15 -6.20
N ILE A 213 19.93 17.64 -5.07
CA ILE A 213 18.51 17.70 -4.68
C ILE A 213 18.33 18.03 -3.20
N ASP A 214 17.10 18.41 -2.83
CA ASP A 214 16.68 18.40 -1.44
C ASP A 214 16.39 16.97 -0.99
N GLY A 215 16.86 16.55 0.19
CA GLY A 215 16.62 15.18 0.64
C GLY A 215 17.35 14.82 1.92
N ILE A 216 17.52 13.50 2.10
CA ILE A 216 18.29 12.91 3.19
C ILE A 216 19.44 12.11 2.60
N VAL A 217 20.59 12.22 3.23
CA VAL A 217 21.73 11.36 2.93
C VAL A 217 21.41 9.95 3.40
N THR A 218 21.08 9.05 2.47
CA THR A 218 20.74 7.65 2.80
C THR A 218 21.99 6.76 2.91
N ASN A 219 23.07 7.14 2.22
CA ASN A 219 24.33 6.43 2.30
C ASN A 219 25.51 7.40 2.11
N LYS A 220 26.58 7.20 2.88
CA LYS A 220 27.84 7.93 2.80
C LYS A 220 28.96 6.94 2.57
N LYS A 221 29.69 7.07 1.45
CA LYS A 221 30.81 6.19 1.04
C LYS A 221 32.15 6.89 1.03
N ILE A 222 32.28 7.99 1.75
CA ILE A 222 33.47 8.86 1.78
C ILE A 222 33.88 9.11 3.22
N SER A 223 35.20 9.23 3.43
CA SER A 223 35.82 9.60 4.72
C SER A 223 36.91 10.65 4.51
N GLU A 224 37.17 11.46 5.54
CA GLU A 224 38.29 12.38 5.54
C GLU A 224 39.63 11.61 5.39
N GLY A 225 40.54 12.17 4.62
CA GLY A 225 41.81 11.53 4.33
C GLY A 225 41.78 10.48 3.22
N GLN A 226 40.64 10.18 2.64
CA GLN A 226 40.47 9.23 1.54
C GLN A 226 40.89 9.87 0.21
N VAL A 227 41.48 9.09 -0.67
CA VAL A 227 41.68 9.44 -2.10
C VAL A 227 40.44 8.98 -2.84
N VAL A 228 39.86 9.84 -3.64
CA VAL A 228 38.68 9.56 -4.48
C VAL A 228 39.02 9.69 -5.95
N SER A 229 38.38 8.86 -6.76
CA SER A 229 38.54 8.83 -8.21
C SER A 229 37.36 9.54 -8.91
N GLU A 230 37.56 9.94 -10.16
CA GLU A 230 36.47 10.39 -11.04
C GLU A 230 35.37 9.33 -11.14
N ARG A 231 34.12 9.76 -11.09
CA ARG A 231 32.90 8.93 -11.13
C ARG A 231 32.66 8.03 -9.91
N GLU A 232 33.44 8.15 -8.88
CA GLU A 232 33.18 7.44 -7.61
C GLU A 232 31.94 7.98 -6.93
N ILE A 233 31.06 7.07 -6.47
CA ILE A 233 29.84 7.42 -5.73
C ILE A 233 30.23 7.78 -4.30
N LEU A 234 30.02 9.02 -3.91
CA LEU A 234 30.38 9.52 -2.58
C LEU A 234 29.17 9.52 -1.63
N TYR A 235 28.01 9.90 -2.14
CA TYR A 235 26.77 9.96 -1.37
C TYR A 235 25.57 9.44 -2.19
N GLU A 236 24.61 8.88 -1.48
CA GLU A 236 23.27 8.62 -2.00
C GLU A 236 22.29 9.52 -1.24
N ILE A 237 21.52 10.31 -1.96
CA ILE A 237 20.58 11.28 -1.40
C ILE A 237 19.19 10.96 -1.95
N SER A 238 18.20 10.86 -1.07
CA SER A 238 16.82 10.54 -1.46
C SER A 238 15.84 11.50 -0.84
N ASP A 239 14.90 11.98 -1.64
CA ASP A 239 13.69 12.62 -1.14
C ASP A 239 12.71 11.51 -0.72
N LEU A 240 12.57 11.34 0.60
CA LEU A 240 11.69 10.35 1.21
C LEU A 240 10.26 10.86 1.44
N SER A 241 9.86 11.98 0.83
CA SER A 241 8.48 12.49 0.90
C SER A 241 7.46 11.57 0.24
N THR A 242 7.93 10.73 -0.68
CA THR A 242 7.18 9.63 -1.29
C THR A 242 8.04 8.38 -1.30
N VAL A 243 7.41 7.23 -1.13
CA VAL A 243 8.07 5.92 -1.22
C VAL A 243 7.29 5.02 -2.17
N TRP A 244 7.93 3.99 -2.63
CA TRP A 244 7.31 2.93 -3.41
C TRP A 244 6.95 1.77 -2.53
N VAL A 245 5.83 1.16 -2.81
CA VAL A 245 5.47 -0.16 -2.31
C VAL A 245 5.64 -1.12 -3.48
N GLU A 246 6.63 -1.97 -3.42
CA GLU A 246 6.85 -3.01 -4.42
C GLU A 246 6.21 -4.30 -3.94
N MET A 247 5.31 -4.86 -4.75
CA MET A 247 4.61 -6.10 -4.46
C MET A 247 4.91 -7.16 -5.52
N MET A 248 4.99 -8.40 -5.07
CA MET A 248 5.19 -9.56 -5.95
C MET A 248 3.86 -10.19 -6.32
N ILE A 249 3.58 -10.25 -7.63
CA ILE A 249 2.37 -10.85 -8.19
C ILE A 249 2.71 -12.23 -8.70
N TYR A 250 2.06 -13.26 -8.17
CA TYR A 250 2.22 -14.63 -8.66
C TYR A 250 1.55 -14.82 -10.03
N ALA A 251 2.02 -15.79 -10.80
CA ALA A 251 1.55 -16.03 -12.18
C ALA A 251 0.02 -16.21 -12.28
N LYS A 252 -0.62 -16.80 -11.28
CA LYS A 252 -2.08 -16.99 -11.22
C LYS A 252 -2.86 -15.68 -11.09
N ASP A 253 -2.24 -14.63 -10.52
CA ASP A 253 -2.90 -13.37 -10.16
C ASP A 253 -2.53 -12.22 -11.14
N ILE A 254 -1.66 -12.47 -12.12
CA ILE A 254 -1.17 -11.44 -13.06
C ILE A 254 -2.32 -10.75 -13.82
N ASN A 255 -3.33 -11.50 -14.22
CA ASN A 255 -4.47 -10.95 -14.97
C ASN A 255 -5.41 -10.11 -14.10
N ILE A 256 -5.31 -10.22 -12.78
CA ILE A 256 -6.16 -9.55 -11.81
C ILE A 256 -5.61 -8.17 -11.48
N VAL A 257 -4.28 -8.03 -11.36
CA VAL A 257 -3.63 -6.78 -10.98
C VAL A 257 -3.42 -5.89 -12.18
N LYS A 258 -4.02 -4.69 -12.17
CA LYS A 258 -3.94 -3.73 -13.27
C LYS A 258 -3.52 -2.35 -12.77
N VAL A 259 -2.84 -1.61 -13.63
CA VAL A 259 -2.54 -0.18 -13.39
C VAL A 259 -3.84 0.59 -13.19
N GLY A 260 -3.86 1.51 -12.22
CA GLY A 260 -5.01 2.32 -11.86
C GLY A 260 -5.91 1.73 -10.76
N GLN A 261 -5.71 0.49 -10.34
CA GLN A 261 -6.47 -0.09 -9.24
C GLN A 261 -6.07 0.52 -7.89
N LYS A 262 -7.08 0.75 -7.05
CA LYS A 262 -6.88 1.21 -5.67
C LYS A 262 -6.49 0.05 -4.77
N VAL A 263 -5.56 0.32 -3.87
CA VAL A 263 -5.06 -0.64 -2.88
C VAL A 263 -5.04 -0.01 -1.49
N SER A 264 -5.28 -0.81 -0.47
CA SER A 264 -4.93 -0.47 0.90
C SER A 264 -3.66 -1.21 1.30
N ILE A 265 -2.80 -0.51 2.04
CA ILE A 265 -1.48 -0.98 2.45
C ILE A 265 -1.46 -0.94 3.96
N ASN A 266 -1.17 -2.08 4.57
CA ASN A 266 -1.13 -2.25 6.01
C ASN A 266 0.29 -2.63 6.42
N ALA A 267 0.86 -1.91 7.40
CA ALA A 267 2.14 -2.29 7.95
C ALA A 267 2.00 -3.57 8.80
N THR A 268 2.90 -4.53 8.61
CA THR A 268 2.86 -5.79 9.38
C THR A 268 3.45 -5.65 10.77
N SER A 269 4.27 -4.62 11.00
CA SER A 269 5.08 -4.46 12.23
C SER A 269 4.58 -3.35 13.17
N PHE A 270 3.66 -2.50 12.75
CA PHE A 270 3.11 -1.38 13.52
C PHE A 270 1.74 -0.97 12.98
N ALA A 271 0.96 -0.24 13.79
CA ALA A 271 -0.38 0.21 13.39
C ALA A 271 -0.28 1.42 12.46
N ALA A 272 -0.19 1.19 11.15
CA ALA A 272 -0.30 2.23 10.14
C ALA A 272 -0.90 1.68 8.85
N ASP A 273 -1.79 2.46 8.27
CA ASP A 273 -2.48 2.17 7.03
C ASP A 273 -2.24 3.30 6.03
N ALA A 274 -2.14 2.94 4.77
CA ALA A 274 -2.09 3.87 3.66
C ALA A 274 -2.98 3.38 2.52
N THR A 275 -3.39 4.30 1.67
CA THR A 275 -4.06 3.98 0.41
C THR A 275 -3.23 4.46 -0.74
N GLY A 276 -3.25 3.72 -1.82
CA GLY A 276 -2.50 4.06 -3.02
C GLY A 276 -3.18 3.56 -4.29
N VAL A 277 -2.53 3.81 -5.40
CA VAL A 277 -2.97 3.33 -6.72
C VAL A 277 -1.81 2.60 -7.36
N VAL A 278 -2.09 1.45 -7.98
CA VAL A 278 -1.10 0.70 -8.75
C VAL A 278 -0.61 1.58 -9.90
N ALA A 279 0.63 2.05 -9.82
CA ALA A 279 1.24 2.94 -10.79
C ALA A 279 1.94 2.19 -11.93
N TYR A 280 2.39 0.97 -11.65
CA TYR A 280 3.14 0.17 -12.61
C TYR A 280 2.95 -1.32 -12.34
N VAL A 281 2.85 -2.10 -13.42
CA VAL A 281 2.91 -3.57 -13.41
C VAL A 281 3.95 -3.99 -14.43
N SER A 282 4.91 -4.80 -14.01
CA SER A 282 5.98 -5.28 -14.89
C SER A 282 5.41 -6.16 -16.00
N PRO A 283 5.78 -5.91 -17.28
CA PRO A 283 5.44 -6.80 -18.38
C PRO A 283 6.29 -8.09 -18.39
N LEU A 284 7.30 -8.16 -17.52
CA LEU A 284 8.21 -9.30 -17.44
C LEU A 284 7.99 -10.08 -16.14
N VAL A 285 8.01 -11.39 -16.25
CA VAL A 285 7.99 -12.32 -15.14
C VAL A 285 9.42 -12.77 -14.84
N GLY A 286 9.84 -12.65 -13.59
CA GLY A 286 11.16 -13.11 -13.16
C GLY A 286 11.33 -14.63 -13.38
N SER A 287 12.41 -15.02 -14.01
CA SER A 287 12.66 -16.43 -14.38
C SER A 287 12.83 -17.34 -13.18
N GLN A 288 13.41 -16.84 -12.09
CA GLN A 288 13.64 -17.59 -10.85
C GLN A 288 12.44 -17.52 -9.91
N SER A 289 11.89 -16.34 -9.67
CA SER A 289 10.77 -16.12 -8.74
C SER A 289 9.42 -16.52 -9.33
N ARG A 290 9.28 -16.54 -10.65
CA ARG A 290 8.02 -16.73 -11.39
C ARG A 290 6.94 -15.73 -10.98
N THR A 291 7.37 -14.54 -10.55
CA THR A 291 6.50 -13.43 -10.15
C THR A 291 6.73 -12.23 -11.06
N ALA A 292 5.68 -11.46 -11.29
CA ALA A 292 5.78 -10.11 -11.84
C ALA A 292 5.83 -9.11 -10.67
N MET A 293 6.46 -7.97 -10.90
CA MET A 293 6.51 -6.89 -9.91
C MET A 293 5.45 -5.85 -10.24
N ALA A 294 4.72 -5.39 -9.23
CA ALA A 294 3.93 -4.18 -9.36
C ALA A 294 4.35 -3.15 -8.30
N ARG A 295 4.03 -1.90 -8.58
CA ARG A 295 4.45 -0.77 -7.77
C ARG A 295 3.30 0.17 -7.49
N VAL A 296 3.22 0.60 -6.25
CA VAL A 296 2.33 1.65 -5.76
C VAL A 296 3.18 2.80 -5.25
N VAL A 297 2.77 4.03 -5.51
CA VAL A 297 3.41 5.23 -4.95
C VAL A 297 2.55 5.72 -3.80
N ILE A 298 3.16 5.92 -2.64
CA ILE A 298 2.47 6.46 -1.46
C ILE A 298 3.16 7.70 -0.91
N ASP A 299 2.36 8.61 -0.37
CA ASP A 299 2.84 9.79 0.37
C ASP A 299 3.49 9.36 1.69
N ASN A 300 4.64 9.97 2.00
CA ASN A 300 5.42 9.68 3.20
C ASN A 300 5.95 10.94 3.89
N LYS A 301 5.15 12.02 3.89
CA LYS A 301 5.55 13.31 4.48
C LYS A 301 5.94 13.19 5.95
N ASN A 302 5.26 12.32 6.68
CA ASN A 302 5.52 12.06 8.10
C ASN A 302 6.64 11.04 8.34
N ARG A 303 7.22 10.44 7.27
CA ARG A 303 8.29 9.42 7.33
C ARG A 303 7.93 8.18 8.14
N THR A 304 6.66 7.84 8.18
CA THR A 304 6.17 6.62 8.83
C THR A 304 6.63 5.36 8.07
N TRP A 305 6.65 5.45 6.73
CA TRP A 305 7.00 4.35 5.85
C TRP A 305 8.49 4.34 5.55
N LEU A 306 9.25 3.53 6.29
CA LEU A 306 10.69 3.41 6.09
C LEU A 306 11.00 2.35 5.02
N PRO A 307 11.90 2.65 4.06
CA PRO A 307 12.38 1.65 3.10
C PRO A 307 12.96 0.42 3.80
N GLY A 308 12.60 -0.77 3.33
CA GLY A 308 12.97 -2.06 3.92
C GLY A 308 11.87 -2.69 4.76
N LEU A 309 10.80 -1.98 5.10
CA LEU A 309 9.69 -2.54 5.89
C LEU A 309 8.78 -3.43 5.03
N PRO A 310 8.39 -4.62 5.54
CA PRO A 310 7.39 -5.45 4.91
C PRO A 310 5.98 -4.89 5.14
N VAL A 311 5.10 -5.06 4.15
CA VAL A 311 3.72 -4.60 4.15
C VAL A 311 2.81 -5.61 3.48
N ASP A 312 1.54 -5.64 3.90
CA ASP A 312 0.47 -6.35 3.22
C ASP A 312 -0.32 -5.35 2.35
N ILE A 313 -0.54 -5.73 1.11
CA ILE A 313 -1.29 -4.93 0.13
C ILE A 313 -2.59 -5.64 -0.18
N ASN A 314 -3.71 -4.99 0.13
CA ASN A 314 -5.04 -5.50 -0.14
C ASN A 314 -5.61 -4.79 -1.38
N LEU A 315 -5.81 -5.58 -2.42
CA LEU A 315 -6.36 -5.16 -3.70
C LEU A 315 -7.81 -5.64 -3.79
N THR A 316 -8.76 -4.73 -3.92
CA THR A 316 -10.14 -5.11 -4.26
C THR A 316 -10.18 -5.53 -5.73
N THR A 317 -10.50 -6.81 -5.96
CA THR A 317 -10.46 -7.41 -7.30
C THR A 317 -11.82 -7.40 -7.97
N ASP A 318 -12.87 -7.58 -7.18
CA ASP A 318 -14.24 -7.62 -7.66
C ASP A 318 -15.19 -7.13 -6.55
N GLU A 319 -16.29 -6.53 -6.94
CA GLU A 319 -17.37 -6.11 -6.05
C GLU A 319 -18.68 -6.63 -6.61
N VAL A 320 -19.27 -7.61 -5.91
CA VAL A 320 -20.50 -8.27 -6.35
C VAL A 320 -21.60 -7.99 -5.34
N ILE A 321 -22.72 -7.46 -5.82
CA ILE A 321 -23.92 -7.34 -4.99
C ILE A 321 -24.62 -8.69 -4.95
N VAL A 322 -24.69 -9.28 -3.76
CA VAL A 322 -25.42 -10.53 -3.51
C VAL A 322 -26.80 -10.23 -2.93
N PRO A 323 -27.85 -10.98 -3.29
CA PRO A 323 -29.21 -10.70 -2.85
C PRO A 323 -29.44 -10.98 -1.37
N LEU A 324 -28.69 -11.90 -0.79
CA LEU A 324 -28.78 -12.33 0.60
C LEU A 324 -27.40 -12.39 1.23
N ALA A 325 -27.19 -11.60 2.28
CA ALA A 325 -25.95 -11.64 3.06
C ALA A 325 -26.24 -11.47 4.55
N VAL A 326 -25.35 -12.01 5.37
CA VAL A 326 -25.31 -11.82 6.82
C VAL A 326 -23.92 -11.33 7.24
N SER A 327 -23.87 -10.59 8.36
CA SER A 327 -22.59 -10.18 8.95
C SER A 327 -21.81 -11.40 9.44
N LEU A 328 -20.49 -11.40 9.24
CA LEU A 328 -19.59 -12.43 9.77
C LEU A 328 -19.69 -12.58 11.30
N GLU A 329 -19.94 -11.47 12.02
CA GLU A 329 -20.11 -11.47 13.48
C GLU A 329 -21.32 -12.28 13.93
N GLY A 330 -22.35 -12.39 13.07
CA GLY A 330 -23.55 -13.18 13.35
C GLY A 330 -23.36 -14.68 13.18
N ILE A 331 -22.29 -15.10 12.49
CA ILE A 331 -22.08 -16.51 12.19
C ILE A 331 -21.50 -17.23 13.40
N GLN A 332 -22.15 -18.32 13.77
CA GLN A 332 -21.74 -19.19 14.86
C GLN A 332 -21.69 -20.65 14.37
N THR A 333 -20.88 -21.46 15.05
CA THR A 333 -20.89 -22.90 14.88
C THR A 333 -21.64 -23.53 16.05
N LEU A 334 -22.70 -24.25 15.77
CA LEU A 334 -23.46 -25.00 16.76
C LEU A 334 -23.40 -26.49 16.40
N ARG A 335 -22.77 -27.33 17.23
CA ARG A 335 -22.35 -28.69 16.83
C ARG A 335 -21.57 -28.62 15.52
N ASP A 336 -22.00 -29.33 14.48
CA ASP A 336 -21.36 -29.35 13.15
C ASP A 336 -22.00 -28.38 12.14
N TRP A 337 -22.93 -27.52 12.60
CA TRP A 337 -23.63 -26.60 11.72
C TRP A 337 -23.06 -25.18 11.79
N THR A 338 -22.94 -24.56 10.65
CA THR A 338 -22.74 -23.10 10.55
C THR A 338 -24.11 -22.44 10.59
N VAL A 339 -24.37 -21.63 11.62
CA VAL A 339 -25.70 -21.05 11.89
C VAL A 339 -25.64 -19.55 12.09
N VAL A 340 -26.78 -18.89 11.90
CA VAL A 340 -27.13 -17.62 12.54
C VAL A 340 -28.32 -17.83 13.46
N PHE A 341 -28.48 -16.96 14.44
CA PHE A 341 -29.66 -16.99 15.32
C PHE A 341 -30.71 -16.05 14.77
N GLY A 342 -31.68 -16.60 14.01
CA GLY A 342 -32.82 -15.86 13.49
C GLY A 342 -33.78 -15.43 14.61
N ARG A 343 -34.25 -14.18 14.57
CA ARG A 343 -35.19 -13.63 15.56
C ARG A 343 -36.62 -13.75 15.11
N TYR A 344 -37.48 -14.40 15.92
CA TYR A 344 -38.90 -14.62 15.69
C TYR A 344 -39.70 -14.15 16.92
N GLY A 345 -40.11 -12.88 16.90
CA GLY A 345 -40.71 -12.26 18.08
C GLY A 345 -39.71 -12.11 19.22
N GLY A 346 -39.95 -12.75 20.34
CA GLY A 346 -39.06 -12.80 21.51
C GLY A 346 -38.09 -14.00 21.51
N TYR A 347 -38.06 -14.81 20.46
CA TYR A 347 -37.25 -16.02 20.40
C TYR A 347 -36.15 -15.88 19.39
N PHE A 348 -35.01 -16.47 19.72
CA PHE A 348 -33.91 -16.71 18.79
C PHE A 348 -33.78 -18.21 18.54
N GLU A 349 -33.64 -18.58 17.28
CA GLU A 349 -33.54 -19.97 16.86
C GLU A 349 -32.35 -20.14 15.89
N ALA A 350 -31.55 -21.20 16.08
CA ALA A 350 -30.47 -21.51 15.20
C ALA A 350 -30.98 -21.85 13.79
N ARG A 351 -30.43 -21.17 12.79
CA ARG A 351 -30.71 -21.39 11.37
C ARG A 351 -29.46 -21.86 10.68
N PRO A 352 -29.36 -23.14 10.30
CA PRO A 352 -28.25 -23.63 9.48
C PRO A 352 -28.23 -22.91 8.14
N LEU A 353 -27.02 -22.50 7.72
CA LEU A 353 -26.79 -21.76 6.49
C LEU A 353 -25.89 -22.54 5.54
N VAL A 354 -26.19 -22.45 4.25
CA VAL A 354 -25.26 -22.72 3.18
C VAL A 354 -24.66 -21.41 2.72
N LEU A 355 -23.35 -21.28 2.84
CA LEU A 355 -22.64 -20.03 2.60
C LEU A 355 -22.00 -20.02 1.21
N GLY A 356 -21.96 -18.83 0.61
CA GLY A 356 -21.29 -18.55 -0.66
C GLY A 356 -20.03 -17.71 -0.48
N ARG A 357 -19.91 -16.64 -1.25
CA ARG A 357 -18.79 -15.69 -1.23
C ARG A 357 -18.76 -14.92 0.08
N ARG A 358 -17.59 -14.50 0.47
CA ARG A 358 -17.41 -13.69 1.69
C ARG A 358 -16.32 -12.65 1.54
N ASP A 359 -16.44 -11.57 2.30
CA ASP A 359 -15.35 -10.63 2.56
C ASP A 359 -15.06 -10.54 4.08
N ASN A 360 -14.48 -9.46 4.54
CA ASN A 360 -14.14 -9.26 5.96
C ASN A 360 -15.35 -8.84 6.82
N SER A 361 -16.50 -8.53 6.23
CA SER A 361 -17.68 -8.00 6.92
C SER A 361 -18.91 -8.84 6.70
N TYR A 362 -19.11 -9.33 5.49
CA TYR A 362 -20.32 -10.05 5.07
C TYR A 362 -20.02 -11.37 4.40
N VAL A 363 -21.01 -12.28 4.48
CA VAL A 363 -20.98 -13.53 3.75
C VAL A 363 -22.33 -13.73 3.04
N GLU A 364 -22.25 -14.18 1.80
CA GLU A 364 -23.41 -14.57 0.98
C GLU A 364 -24.09 -15.79 1.58
N VAL A 365 -25.40 -15.75 1.65
CA VAL A 365 -26.22 -16.89 2.06
C VAL A 365 -26.91 -17.46 0.83
N LEU A 366 -26.63 -18.73 0.55
CA LEU A 366 -27.27 -19.47 -0.54
C LEU A 366 -28.58 -20.08 -0.08
N GLU A 367 -28.60 -20.66 1.15
CA GLU A 367 -29.77 -21.29 1.74
C GLU A 367 -29.78 -21.11 3.27
N GLY A 368 -30.99 -21.17 3.87
CA GLY A 368 -31.18 -21.25 5.34
C GLY A 368 -31.98 -20.11 5.95
N ILE A 369 -31.89 -18.89 5.42
CA ILE A 369 -32.61 -17.72 5.88
C ILE A 369 -33.13 -16.88 4.70
N GLN A 370 -34.18 -16.07 4.89
CA GLN A 370 -34.81 -15.29 3.82
C GLN A 370 -34.55 -13.80 3.96
N ALA A 371 -34.68 -13.05 2.85
CA ALA A 371 -34.62 -11.60 2.87
C ALA A 371 -35.69 -11.00 3.81
N GLY A 372 -35.28 -10.01 4.60
CA GLY A 372 -36.16 -9.35 5.57
C GLY A 372 -36.24 -10.06 6.93
N GLU A 373 -35.76 -11.28 7.09
CA GLU A 373 -35.67 -11.92 8.40
C GLU A 373 -34.62 -11.21 9.26
N LYS A 374 -34.87 -11.14 10.56
CA LYS A 374 -33.94 -10.54 11.53
C LYS A 374 -33.08 -11.64 12.16
N TYR A 375 -31.81 -11.31 12.42
CA TYR A 375 -30.88 -12.23 13.06
C TYR A 375 -29.94 -11.48 14.02
N ALA A 376 -29.39 -12.20 15.01
CA ALA A 376 -28.36 -11.67 15.90
C ALA A 376 -27.01 -11.62 15.18
N ALA A 377 -26.37 -10.45 15.19
CA ALA A 377 -25.04 -10.20 14.64
C ALA A 377 -24.02 -10.01 15.77
N GLY A 378 -23.79 -8.78 16.20
CA GLY A 378 -22.84 -8.51 17.28
C GLY A 378 -23.19 -9.25 18.58
N ASN A 379 -22.18 -9.81 19.23
CA ASN A 379 -22.31 -10.61 20.47
C ASN A 379 -23.24 -11.83 20.39
N SER A 380 -23.50 -12.35 19.20
CA SER A 380 -24.34 -13.53 18.97
C SER A 380 -23.88 -14.79 19.72
N PHE A 381 -22.60 -14.86 20.12
CA PHE A 381 -22.07 -15.96 20.91
C PHE A 381 -22.73 -16.14 22.28
N LEU A 382 -23.34 -15.09 22.86
CA LEU A 382 -24.09 -15.16 24.12
C LEU A 382 -25.33 -16.01 23.95
N ILE A 383 -26.01 -15.89 22.81
CA ILE A 383 -27.16 -16.73 22.46
C ILE A 383 -26.74 -18.20 22.33
N LYS A 384 -25.60 -18.46 21.70
CA LYS A 384 -25.03 -19.81 21.63
C LYS A 384 -24.76 -20.40 23.03
N ALA A 385 -24.20 -19.59 23.94
CA ALA A 385 -23.91 -20.02 25.31
C ALA A 385 -25.20 -20.38 26.08
N ASP A 386 -26.27 -19.61 25.92
CA ASP A 386 -27.54 -19.87 26.59
C ASP A 386 -28.27 -21.12 26.03
N ILE A 387 -28.20 -21.35 24.72
CA ILE A 387 -28.68 -22.57 24.08
C ILE A 387 -27.91 -23.80 24.63
N GLY A 388 -26.59 -23.69 24.77
CA GLY A 388 -25.75 -24.75 25.32
C GLY A 388 -26.10 -25.10 26.78
N LYS A 389 -26.41 -24.09 27.60
CA LYS A 389 -26.86 -24.30 28.98
C LYS A 389 -28.22 -25.02 29.04
N ALA A 390 -29.16 -24.61 28.19
CA ALA A 390 -30.47 -25.22 28.11
C ALA A 390 -30.41 -26.70 27.69
N GLY A 391 -29.53 -27.05 26.74
CA GLY A 391 -29.28 -28.43 26.31
C GLY A 391 -28.72 -29.33 27.44
N ALA A 392 -27.78 -28.83 28.21
CA ALA A 392 -27.17 -29.57 29.33
C ALA A 392 -28.16 -29.83 30.51
N ALA A 393 -29.22 -29.02 30.64
CA ALA A 393 -30.25 -29.19 31.66
C ALA A 393 -31.27 -30.28 31.34
N HIS A 394 -31.35 -30.78 30.08
CA HIS A 394 -32.27 -31.81 29.62
C HIS A 394 -31.67 -33.23 29.59
N ASP A 395 -30.34 -33.35 29.81
CA ASP A 395 -29.64 -34.66 29.84
C ASP A 395 -29.48 -35.26 31.27
N HIS A 396 -30.31 -34.84 32.22
CA HIS A 396 -30.35 -35.39 33.59
C HIS A 396 -31.67 -36.04 33.93
#